data_225b1d4f204196f9561e30db3d741c65
#
_entry.id   225b1d4f204196f9561e30db3d741c65
#
_cell.length_a   1.000
_cell.length_b   1.000
_cell.length_c   1.000
_cell.angle_alpha   90.00
_cell.angle_beta   90.00
_cell.angle_gamma   90.00
#
_symmetry.space_group_name_H-M   'P 1'
#
loop_
_entity.id
_entity.type
_entity.pdbx_description
1 polymer ?
#
loop_
_entity_poly.entity_id
_entity_poly.type
_entity_poly.pdbx_seq_one_letter_code
_entity_poly.pdbx_strand_id
1 'polypeptide(L)'
;MDSLANLDTIRSSTESKLTTGKQKKDAGDQAFKKGDTKEALKAYYEALMYLVGIDKTGLQSLGLSQPPSSATDATKDPKQKEKTEVDEIIEKIYANMSACHIKNQNWKRAAETADKALQKNENNFKAMFRKAKALGEQGFFEKASKILEDIKAKSPSDAAAATTELARLKAIDDERERAHKQKMKGIIPQYLFEEP
;
A
#
# COMPACT_ATOMS: atom_id res chain seq x y z
N MET A 1 -1.18 -29.08 34.25
CA MET A 1 -2.52 -28.73 33.68
C MET A 1 -2.62 -27.29 33.24
N ASP A 2 -1.80 -26.36 33.78
CA ASP A 2 -1.85 -24.92 33.46
C ASP A 2 -1.42 -24.53 32.04
N SER A 3 -0.61 -25.34 31.37
CA SER A 3 -0.11 -25.04 30.03
C SER A 3 -1.17 -25.17 28.93
N LEU A 4 -2.08 -26.15 29.03
CA LEU A 4 -3.17 -26.36 28.07
C LEU A 4 -4.25 -25.28 28.21
N ALA A 5 -4.62 -24.94 29.46
CA ALA A 5 -5.59 -23.87 29.72
C ALA A 5 -5.09 -22.51 29.21
N ASN A 6 -3.78 -22.25 29.30
CA ASN A 6 -3.18 -21.02 28.77
C ASN A 6 -3.20 -20.99 27.23
N LEU A 7 -2.94 -22.11 26.56
CA LEU A 7 -3.03 -22.22 25.09
C LEU A 7 -4.47 -21.99 24.57
N ASP A 8 -5.46 -22.56 25.24
CA ASP A 8 -6.88 -22.38 24.85
C ASP A 8 -7.32 -20.91 25.04
N THR A 9 -6.84 -20.24 26.08
CA THR A 9 -7.10 -18.81 26.30
C THR A 9 -6.46 -17.94 25.23
N ILE A 10 -5.20 -18.21 24.87
CA ILE A 10 -4.49 -17.50 23.80
C ILE A 10 -5.19 -17.71 22.46
N ARG A 11 -5.60 -18.95 22.17
CA ARG A 11 -6.33 -19.30 20.96
C ARG A 11 -7.65 -18.53 20.84
N SER A 12 -8.47 -18.56 21.88
CA SER A 12 -9.76 -17.85 21.92
C SER A 12 -9.59 -16.33 21.77
N SER A 13 -8.60 -15.75 22.46
CA SER A 13 -8.28 -14.34 22.33
C SER A 13 -7.84 -13.96 20.91
N THR A 14 -6.99 -14.78 20.28
CA THR A 14 -6.50 -14.54 18.92
C THR A 14 -7.61 -14.65 17.88
N GLU A 15 -8.48 -15.64 18.01
CA GLU A 15 -9.65 -15.85 17.14
C GLU A 15 -10.65 -14.68 17.24
N SER A 16 -10.90 -14.20 18.46
CA SER A 16 -11.74 -13.03 18.70
C SER A 16 -11.17 -11.77 18.05
N LYS A 17 -9.85 -11.52 18.19
CA LYS A 17 -9.16 -10.40 17.55
C LYS A 17 -9.23 -10.50 16.04
N LEU A 18 -8.99 -11.67 15.45
CA LEU A 18 -9.05 -11.89 14.02
C LEU A 18 -10.45 -11.62 13.47
N THR A 19 -11.47 -12.16 14.13
CA THR A 19 -12.88 -11.96 13.74
C THR A 19 -13.26 -10.49 13.79
N THR A 20 -12.93 -9.80 14.90
CA THR A 20 -13.20 -8.37 15.06
C THR A 20 -12.45 -7.55 14.01
N GLY A 21 -11.19 -7.87 13.74
CA GLY A 21 -10.40 -7.21 12.71
C GLY A 21 -11.00 -7.35 11.31
N LYS A 22 -11.51 -8.54 10.96
CA LYS A 22 -12.22 -8.79 9.69
C LYS A 22 -13.53 -7.98 9.61
N GLN A 23 -14.35 -7.97 10.67
CA GLN A 23 -15.58 -7.18 10.73
C GLN A 23 -15.32 -5.68 10.54
N LYS A 24 -14.29 -5.14 11.21
CA LYS A 24 -13.90 -3.74 11.07
C LYS A 24 -13.40 -3.42 9.66
N LYS A 25 -12.62 -4.32 9.04
CA LYS A 25 -12.23 -4.17 7.63
C LYS A 25 -13.44 -4.13 6.71
N ASP A 26 -14.41 -5.02 6.88
CA ASP A 26 -15.61 -5.06 6.06
C ASP A 26 -16.48 -3.80 6.23
N ALA A 27 -16.58 -3.28 7.45
CA ALA A 27 -17.21 -1.98 7.71
C ALA A 27 -16.49 -0.84 6.96
N GLY A 28 -15.15 -0.84 6.95
CA GLY A 28 -14.35 0.09 6.17
C GLY A 28 -14.59 -0.01 4.66
N ASP A 29 -14.68 -1.24 4.13
CA ASP A 29 -14.97 -1.49 2.72
C ASP A 29 -16.38 -0.95 2.33
N GLN A 30 -17.37 -1.13 3.20
CA GLN A 30 -18.72 -0.62 3.00
C GLN A 30 -18.76 0.91 3.05
N ALA A 31 -18.10 1.54 4.01
CA ALA A 31 -18.01 2.99 4.10
C ALA A 31 -17.29 3.58 2.87
N PHE A 32 -16.22 2.94 2.40
CA PHE A 32 -15.53 3.35 1.18
C PHE A 32 -16.41 3.27 -0.06
N LYS A 33 -17.21 2.21 -0.21
CA LYS A 33 -18.18 2.06 -1.31
C LYS A 33 -19.25 3.15 -1.28
N LYS A 34 -19.70 3.57 -0.08
CA LYS A 34 -20.64 4.69 0.11
C LYS A 34 -20.00 6.06 -0.16
N GLY A 35 -18.68 6.12 -0.33
CA GLY A 35 -17.92 7.36 -0.54
C GLY A 35 -17.45 8.03 0.75
N ASP A 36 -17.81 7.52 1.92
CA ASP A 36 -17.36 8.05 3.22
C ASP A 36 -15.94 7.59 3.52
N THR A 37 -14.98 8.36 3.02
CA THR A 37 -13.55 8.07 3.22
C THR A 37 -13.10 8.26 4.66
N LYS A 38 -13.76 9.11 5.43
CA LYS A 38 -13.42 9.37 6.83
C LYS A 38 -13.80 8.18 7.71
N GLU A 39 -15.02 7.70 7.58
CA GLU A 39 -15.47 6.52 8.33
C GLU A 39 -14.73 5.26 7.86
N ALA A 40 -14.45 5.13 6.55
CA ALA A 40 -13.65 4.05 6.03
C ALA A 40 -12.25 3.99 6.66
N LEU A 41 -11.54 5.12 6.72
CA LEU A 41 -10.22 5.21 7.35
C LEU A 41 -10.28 4.86 8.82
N LYS A 42 -11.29 5.36 9.57
CA LYS A 42 -11.47 5.03 10.98
C LYS A 42 -11.63 3.52 11.17
N ALA A 43 -12.53 2.89 10.43
CA ALA A 43 -12.77 1.45 10.52
C ALA A 43 -11.51 0.63 10.14
N TYR A 44 -10.74 1.04 9.12
CA TYR A 44 -9.48 0.39 8.78
C TYR A 44 -8.41 0.54 9.87
N TYR A 45 -8.30 1.71 10.52
CA TYR A 45 -7.39 1.87 11.67
C TYR A 45 -7.80 0.98 12.84
N GLU A 46 -9.09 0.90 13.15
CA GLU A 46 -9.61 0.00 14.17
C GLU A 46 -9.29 -1.46 13.83
N ALA A 47 -9.48 -1.89 12.56
CA ALA A 47 -9.11 -3.23 12.12
C ALA A 47 -7.62 -3.53 12.36
N LEU A 48 -6.74 -2.60 12.01
CA LEU A 48 -5.29 -2.75 12.24
C LEU A 48 -4.93 -2.87 13.72
N MET A 49 -5.63 -2.17 14.64
CA MET A 49 -5.38 -2.30 16.07
C MET A 49 -5.61 -3.73 16.58
N TYR A 50 -6.58 -4.45 16.03
CA TYR A 50 -6.82 -5.85 16.38
C TYR A 50 -5.84 -6.81 15.70
N LEU A 51 -5.47 -6.54 14.43
CA LEU A 51 -4.71 -7.47 13.60
C LEU A 51 -3.20 -7.39 13.79
N VAL A 52 -2.65 -6.19 14.00
CA VAL A 52 -1.19 -6.00 14.15
C VAL A 52 -0.65 -6.63 15.42
N GLY A 53 -1.49 -6.77 16.47
CA GLY A 53 -1.12 -7.40 17.74
C GLY A 53 -1.26 -8.93 17.76
N ILE A 54 -1.64 -9.56 16.65
CA ILE A 54 -1.72 -11.02 16.55
C ILE A 54 -0.31 -11.56 16.28
N ASP A 55 0.27 -12.24 17.24
CA ASP A 55 1.60 -12.81 17.11
C ASP A 55 1.60 -14.15 16.33
N LYS A 56 2.80 -14.60 15.94
CA LYS A 56 2.95 -15.87 15.22
C LYS A 56 2.51 -17.07 16.03
N THR A 57 2.67 -17.03 17.35
CA THR A 57 2.30 -18.12 18.26
C THR A 57 0.78 -18.27 18.31
N GLY A 58 0.04 -17.16 18.39
CA GLY A 58 -1.41 -17.17 18.30
C GLY A 58 -1.92 -17.68 16.97
N LEU A 59 -1.30 -17.28 15.85
CA LEU A 59 -1.66 -17.78 14.51
C LEU A 59 -1.38 -19.27 14.34
N GLN A 60 -0.28 -19.76 14.91
CA GLN A 60 0.07 -21.18 14.89
C GLN A 60 -0.95 -22.00 15.70
N SER A 61 -1.41 -21.50 16.84
CA SER A 61 -2.43 -22.16 17.66
C SER A 61 -3.80 -22.28 16.96
N LEU A 62 -4.09 -21.37 16.00
CA LEU A 62 -5.30 -21.40 15.18
C LEU A 62 -5.15 -22.28 13.92
N GLY A 63 -3.96 -22.84 13.64
CA GLY A 63 -3.68 -23.55 12.40
C GLY A 63 -3.64 -22.65 11.16
N LEU A 64 -3.52 -21.34 11.34
CA LEU A 64 -3.49 -20.33 10.27
C LEU A 64 -2.07 -19.99 9.79
N SER A 65 -1.04 -20.49 10.48
CA SER A 65 0.33 -20.52 9.97
C SER A 65 0.67 -21.94 9.56
N GLN A 66 1.21 -22.12 8.37
CA GLN A 66 1.73 -23.44 7.99
C GLN A 66 2.84 -23.82 8.96
N PRO A 67 2.87 -25.08 9.45
CA PRO A 67 4.01 -25.53 10.22
C PRO A 67 5.27 -25.37 9.37
N PRO A 68 6.43 -25.08 9.97
CA PRO A 68 7.68 -25.09 9.21
C PRO A 68 7.79 -26.46 8.55
N SER A 69 7.72 -26.49 7.22
CA SER A 69 7.85 -27.73 6.46
C SER A 69 9.17 -28.37 6.90
N SER A 70 9.04 -29.55 7.49
CA SER A 70 10.17 -30.38 7.89
C SER A 70 11.21 -30.43 6.78
N ALA A 71 12.43 -30.06 7.15
CA ALA A 71 13.67 -30.14 6.40
C ALA A 71 13.64 -31.10 5.20
N THR A 72 13.48 -30.57 3.99
CA THR A 72 14.05 -31.07 2.74
C THR A 72 13.69 -30.16 1.56
N ASP A 73 14.01 -28.87 1.64
CA ASP A 73 14.25 -28.12 0.41
C ASP A 73 15.15 -26.91 0.69
N ALA A 74 16.45 -27.09 0.45
CA ALA A 74 17.50 -26.10 0.63
C ALA A 74 17.53 -25.03 -0.49
N THR A 75 16.46 -24.89 -1.27
CA THR A 75 16.38 -23.99 -2.44
C THR A 75 15.42 -22.82 -2.31
N LYS A 76 14.79 -22.65 -1.13
CA LYS A 76 13.93 -21.46 -0.91
C LYS A 76 14.76 -20.29 -0.41
N ASP A 77 14.74 -19.22 -1.20
CA ASP A 77 15.33 -17.91 -0.89
C ASP A 77 14.89 -17.45 0.52
N PRO A 78 15.83 -17.12 1.45
CA PRO A 78 15.48 -16.74 2.84
C PRO A 78 14.62 -15.49 2.98
N LYS A 79 14.26 -14.84 1.87
CA LYS A 79 13.39 -13.65 1.82
C LYS A 79 11.91 -13.95 1.66
N GLN A 80 11.49 -15.15 1.31
CA GLN A 80 10.06 -15.50 1.26
C GLN A 80 9.56 -15.88 2.66
N LYS A 81 9.24 -14.87 3.47
CA LYS A 81 8.40 -15.08 4.66
C LYS A 81 7.06 -15.65 4.20
N GLU A 82 6.71 -16.83 4.69
CA GLU A 82 5.37 -17.39 4.48
C GLU A 82 4.32 -16.36 4.92
N LYS A 83 3.47 -15.95 3.97
CA LYS A 83 2.39 -15.02 4.21
C LYS A 83 1.32 -15.70 5.06
N THR A 84 0.97 -15.06 6.16
CA THR A 84 -0.17 -15.50 6.97
C THR A 84 -1.47 -14.87 6.45
N GLU A 85 -2.62 -15.47 6.77
CA GLU A 85 -3.93 -14.88 6.47
C GLU A 85 -4.04 -13.44 7.01
N VAL A 86 -3.48 -13.20 8.20
CA VAL A 86 -3.45 -11.86 8.80
C VAL A 86 -2.63 -10.88 7.98
N ASP A 87 -1.48 -11.30 7.44
CA ASP A 87 -0.66 -10.46 6.56
C ASP A 87 -1.43 -10.08 5.28
N GLU A 88 -2.21 -10.98 4.71
CA GLU A 88 -3.05 -10.69 3.54
C GLU A 88 -4.17 -9.69 3.86
N ILE A 89 -4.79 -9.80 5.03
CA ILE A 89 -5.83 -8.87 5.45
C ILE A 89 -5.22 -7.49 5.69
N ILE A 90 -4.08 -7.41 6.37
CA ILE A 90 -3.36 -6.15 6.63
C ILE A 90 -2.92 -5.49 5.32
N GLU A 91 -2.40 -6.27 4.35
CA GLU A 91 -2.07 -5.80 3.01
C GLU A 91 -3.27 -5.12 2.34
N LYS A 92 -4.41 -5.81 2.31
CA LYS A 92 -5.66 -5.31 1.71
C LYS A 92 -6.14 -4.02 2.40
N ILE A 93 -6.05 -3.97 3.73
CA ILE A 93 -6.40 -2.77 4.51
C ILE A 93 -5.52 -1.58 4.10
N TYR A 94 -4.20 -1.73 4.11
CA TYR A 94 -3.30 -0.63 3.73
C TYR A 94 -3.50 -0.19 2.28
N ALA A 95 -3.72 -1.13 1.37
CA ALA A 95 -4.04 -0.80 -0.01
C ALA A 95 -5.36 0.02 -0.10
N ASN A 96 -6.40 -0.33 0.65
CA ASN A 96 -7.66 0.41 0.65
C ASN A 96 -7.54 1.78 1.35
N MET A 97 -6.77 1.89 2.43
CA MET A 97 -6.44 3.18 3.04
C MET A 97 -5.74 4.12 2.05
N SER A 98 -4.82 3.60 1.23
CA SER A 98 -4.20 4.38 0.16
C SER A 98 -5.24 4.94 -0.81
N ALA A 99 -6.25 4.16 -1.20
CA ALA A 99 -7.35 4.63 -2.04
C ALA A 99 -8.18 5.74 -1.36
N CYS A 100 -8.45 5.62 -0.06
CA CYS A 100 -9.12 6.67 0.71
C CYS A 100 -8.31 7.98 0.71
N HIS A 101 -7.00 7.88 0.93
CA HIS A 101 -6.12 9.04 0.93
C HIS A 101 -6.01 9.69 -0.45
N ILE A 102 -6.03 8.91 -1.55
CA ILE A 102 -6.10 9.44 -2.91
C ILE A 102 -7.40 10.22 -3.11
N LYS A 103 -8.56 9.68 -2.69
CA LYS A 103 -9.85 10.40 -2.78
C LYS A 103 -9.83 11.71 -2.01
N ASN A 104 -9.12 11.75 -0.89
CA ASN A 104 -8.96 12.94 -0.05
C ASN A 104 -7.81 13.86 -0.52
N GLN A 105 -7.16 13.56 -1.66
CA GLN A 105 -6.00 14.28 -2.19
C GLN A 105 -4.82 14.38 -1.21
N ASN A 106 -4.76 13.49 -0.23
CA ASN A 106 -3.65 13.39 0.71
C ASN A 106 -2.56 12.48 0.12
N TRP A 107 -1.85 13.00 -0.87
CA TRP A 107 -0.89 12.26 -1.68
C TRP A 107 0.24 11.64 -0.86
N LYS A 108 0.75 12.37 0.13
CA LYS A 108 1.82 11.88 1.01
C LYS A 108 1.38 10.63 1.76
N ARG A 109 0.22 10.70 2.44
CA ARG A 109 -0.32 9.54 3.16
C ARG A 109 -0.73 8.39 2.25
N ALA A 110 -1.19 8.70 1.03
CA ALA A 110 -1.52 7.70 0.02
C ALA A 110 -0.27 6.88 -0.37
N ALA A 111 0.86 7.54 -0.60
CA ALA A 111 2.12 6.86 -0.90
C ALA A 111 2.62 6.03 0.29
N GLU A 112 2.63 6.60 1.51
CA GLU A 112 3.06 5.90 2.73
C GLU A 112 2.23 4.64 3.03
N THR A 113 0.91 4.70 2.85
CA THR A 113 0.03 3.53 3.07
C THR A 113 0.17 2.50 1.97
N ALA A 114 0.39 2.92 0.72
CA ALA A 114 0.71 2.01 -0.37
C ALA A 114 2.04 1.27 -0.11
N ASP A 115 3.06 1.96 0.41
CA ASP A 115 4.33 1.33 0.79
C ASP A 115 4.15 0.26 1.86
N LYS A 116 3.32 0.50 2.87
CA LYS A 116 3.00 -0.51 3.89
C LYS A 116 2.32 -1.74 3.31
N ALA A 117 1.46 -1.57 2.30
CA ALA A 117 0.86 -2.69 1.58
C ALA A 117 1.93 -3.47 0.79
N LEU A 118 2.84 -2.76 0.13
CA LEU A 118 3.93 -3.35 -0.66
C LEU A 118 4.98 -4.07 0.21
N GLN A 119 5.20 -3.64 1.44
CA GLN A 119 6.04 -4.37 2.41
C GLN A 119 5.46 -5.76 2.75
N LYS A 120 4.14 -5.92 2.67
CA LYS A 120 3.45 -7.22 2.86
C LYS A 120 3.37 -8.01 1.55
N ASN A 121 3.26 -7.33 0.42
CA ASN A 121 3.15 -7.92 -0.90
C ASN A 121 3.73 -7.01 -1.98
N GLU A 122 4.95 -7.27 -2.40
CA GLU A 122 5.64 -6.51 -3.43
C GLU A 122 4.91 -6.54 -4.79
N ASN A 123 4.13 -7.59 -5.05
CA ASN A 123 3.36 -7.77 -6.29
C ASN A 123 1.90 -7.27 -6.19
N ASN A 124 1.58 -6.44 -5.22
CA ASN A 124 0.27 -5.79 -5.18
C ASN A 124 0.21 -4.64 -6.20
N PHE A 125 -0.14 -4.95 -7.45
CA PHE A 125 -0.19 -3.96 -8.53
C PHE A 125 -1.16 -2.80 -8.25
N LYS A 126 -2.25 -3.05 -7.50
CA LYS A 126 -3.17 -1.97 -7.07
C LYS A 126 -2.48 -0.98 -6.11
N ALA A 127 -1.67 -1.48 -5.19
CA ALA A 127 -0.89 -0.63 -4.29
C ALA A 127 0.24 0.10 -5.05
N MET A 128 0.93 -0.59 -5.97
CA MET A 128 1.94 0.03 -6.84
C MET A 128 1.36 1.18 -7.66
N PHE A 129 0.22 0.96 -8.31
CA PHE A 129 -0.46 1.99 -9.10
C PHE A 129 -0.86 3.21 -8.26
N ARG A 130 -1.42 2.98 -7.06
CA ARG A 130 -1.78 4.05 -6.12
C ARG A 130 -0.56 4.83 -5.63
N LYS A 131 0.54 4.15 -5.35
CA LYS A 131 1.82 4.78 -5.00
C LYS A 131 2.32 5.65 -6.13
N ALA A 132 2.35 5.14 -7.36
CA ALA A 132 2.80 5.87 -8.53
C ALA A 132 1.95 7.13 -8.76
N LYS A 133 0.62 7.00 -8.73
CA LYS A 133 -0.29 8.14 -8.82
C LYS A 133 0.00 9.19 -7.74
N ALA A 134 0.13 8.77 -6.49
CA ALA A 134 0.38 9.67 -5.38
C ALA A 134 1.75 10.38 -5.49
N LEU A 135 2.77 9.70 -5.98
CA LEU A 135 4.10 10.29 -6.22
C LEU A 135 4.08 11.31 -7.37
N GLY A 136 3.39 10.99 -8.47
CA GLY A 136 3.26 11.91 -9.61
C GLY A 136 2.54 13.20 -9.22
N GLU A 137 1.47 13.11 -8.43
CA GLU A 137 0.76 14.30 -7.91
C GLU A 137 1.64 15.17 -7.00
N GLN A 138 2.60 14.56 -6.29
CA GLN A 138 3.59 15.28 -5.48
C GLN A 138 4.73 15.88 -6.31
N GLY A 139 4.82 15.63 -7.62
CA GLY A 139 5.89 16.10 -8.49
C GLY A 139 7.10 15.14 -8.58
N PHE A 140 6.98 13.93 -8.06
CA PHE A 140 8.04 12.91 -8.19
C PHE A 140 7.83 12.05 -9.44
N PHE A 141 7.77 12.69 -10.61
CA PHE A 141 7.44 12.02 -11.87
C PHE A 141 8.36 10.83 -12.17
N GLU A 142 9.68 10.99 -12.03
CA GLU A 142 10.64 9.92 -12.31
C GLU A 142 10.38 8.64 -11.48
N LYS A 143 10.06 8.82 -10.18
CA LYS A 143 9.72 7.69 -9.31
C LYS A 143 8.40 7.04 -9.70
N ALA A 144 7.41 7.85 -10.06
CA ALA A 144 6.10 7.37 -10.51
C ALA A 144 6.21 6.61 -11.83
N SER A 145 6.96 7.16 -12.80
CA SER A 145 7.21 6.55 -14.11
C SER A 145 7.83 5.15 -13.98
N LYS A 146 8.88 5.03 -13.16
CA LYS A 146 9.53 3.74 -12.93
C LYS A 146 8.58 2.68 -12.38
N ILE A 147 7.70 3.05 -11.45
CA ILE A 147 6.71 2.11 -10.88
C ILE A 147 5.68 1.71 -11.94
N LEU A 148 5.20 2.66 -12.77
CA LEU A 148 4.23 2.37 -13.81
C LEU A 148 4.82 1.50 -14.93
N GLU A 149 6.07 1.70 -15.30
CA GLU A 149 6.78 0.81 -16.24
C GLU A 149 6.95 -0.61 -15.67
N ASP A 150 7.24 -0.73 -14.38
CA ASP A 150 7.29 -2.02 -13.67
C ASP A 150 5.93 -2.75 -13.72
N ILE A 151 4.81 -2.03 -13.53
CA ILE A 151 3.46 -2.59 -13.65
C ILE A 151 3.23 -3.09 -15.08
N LYS A 152 3.58 -2.30 -16.10
CA LYS A 152 3.43 -2.67 -17.53
C LYS A 152 4.18 -3.97 -17.86
N ALA A 153 5.38 -4.12 -17.28
CA ALA A 153 6.22 -5.30 -17.55
C ALA A 153 5.68 -6.56 -16.85
N LYS A 154 5.13 -6.42 -15.62
CA LYS A 154 4.76 -7.54 -14.76
C LYS A 154 3.28 -7.92 -14.83
N SER A 155 2.39 -6.99 -15.21
CA SER A 155 0.93 -7.20 -15.22
C SER A 155 0.33 -6.75 -16.56
N PRO A 156 0.18 -7.65 -17.54
CA PRO A 156 -0.45 -7.32 -18.82
C PRO A 156 -1.89 -6.79 -18.67
N SER A 157 -2.62 -7.24 -17.65
CA SER A 157 -3.98 -6.78 -17.35
C SER A 157 -4.05 -5.32 -16.93
N ASP A 158 -3.02 -4.81 -16.24
CA ASP A 158 -2.95 -3.45 -15.73
C ASP A 158 -2.14 -2.52 -16.63
N ALA A 159 -1.50 -3.06 -17.68
CA ALA A 159 -0.59 -2.31 -18.57
C ALA A 159 -1.27 -1.12 -19.25
N ALA A 160 -2.51 -1.28 -19.71
CA ALA A 160 -3.27 -0.20 -20.35
C ALA A 160 -3.54 0.96 -19.37
N ALA A 161 -3.98 0.64 -18.14
CA ALA A 161 -4.21 1.63 -17.09
C ALA A 161 -2.90 2.34 -16.69
N ALA A 162 -1.81 1.59 -16.55
CA ALA A 162 -0.50 2.14 -16.24
C ALA A 162 0.00 3.08 -17.34
N THR A 163 -0.19 2.73 -18.62
CA THR A 163 0.18 3.57 -19.77
C THR A 163 -0.61 4.89 -19.78
N THR A 164 -1.92 4.82 -19.54
CA THR A 164 -2.79 6.00 -19.48
C THR A 164 -2.36 6.94 -18.34
N GLU A 165 -2.11 6.38 -17.16
CA GLU A 165 -1.69 7.18 -16.01
C GLU A 165 -0.29 7.78 -16.22
N LEU A 166 0.64 7.06 -16.84
CA LEU A 166 1.96 7.57 -17.19
C LEU A 166 1.88 8.77 -18.13
N ALA A 167 1.05 8.69 -19.19
CA ALA A 167 0.84 9.81 -20.10
C ALA A 167 0.23 11.03 -19.38
N ARG A 168 -0.74 10.80 -18.49
CA ARG A 168 -1.36 11.87 -17.68
C ARG A 168 -0.33 12.55 -16.77
N LEU A 169 0.48 11.79 -16.06
CA LEU A 169 1.49 12.33 -15.15
C LEU A 169 2.59 13.07 -15.91
N LYS A 170 2.98 12.58 -17.09
CA LYS A 170 3.94 13.27 -17.94
C LYS A 170 3.43 14.63 -18.38
N ALA A 171 2.17 14.74 -18.81
CA ALA A 171 1.59 16.01 -19.19
C ALA A 171 1.60 17.04 -18.05
N ILE A 172 1.30 16.58 -16.82
CA ILE A 172 1.36 17.43 -15.62
C ILE A 172 2.78 17.89 -15.32
N ASP A 173 3.75 17.00 -15.47
CA ASP A 173 5.16 17.31 -15.21
C ASP A 173 5.70 18.29 -16.24
N ASP A 174 5.42 18.08 -17.52
CA ASP A 174 5.78 19.00 -18.62
C ASP A 174 5.18 20.40 -18.40
N GLU A 175 3.96 20.50 -17.89
CA GLU A 175 3.31 21.78 -17.56
C GLU A 175 4.01 22.47 -16.37
N ARG A 176 4.33 21.72 -15.31
CA ARG A 176 5.09 22.22 -14.16
C ARG A 176 6.47 22.74 -14.57
N GLU A 177 7.17 22.00 -15.44
CA GLU A 177 8.47 22.44 -15.97
C GLU A 177 8.36 23.73 -16.79
N ARG A 178 7.36 23.85 -17.67
CA ARG A 178 7.12 25.08 -18.45
C ARG A 178 6.85 26.27 -17.56
N ALA A 179 5.97 26.09 -16.57
CA ALA A 179 5.67 27.14 -15.60
C ALA A 179 6.91 27.55 -14.79
N HIS A 180 7.73 26.58 -14.37
CA HIS A 180 8.98 26.86 -13.67
C HIS A 180 9.98 27.62 -14.55
N LYS A 181 10.19 27.19 -15.80
CA LYS A 181 11.08 27.87 -16.76
C LYS A 181 10.62 29.31 -17.06
N GLN A 182 9.32 29.55 -17.20
CA GLN A 182 8.78 30.91 -17.37
C GLN A 182 9.04 31.79 -16.14
N LYS A 183 8.81 31.24 -14.95
CA LYS A 183 9.07 31.96 -13.70
C LYS A 183 10.55 32.32 -13.53
N MET A 184 11.44 31.39 -13.88
CA MET A 184 12.89 31.63 -13.83
C MET A 184 13.33 32.69 -14.85
N LYS A 185 12.79 32.69 -16.07
CA LYS A 185 13.09 33.71 -17.07
C LYS A 185 12.65 35.11 -16.61
N GLY A 186 11.58 35.24 -15.84
CA GLY A 186 11.14 36.53 -15.28
C GLY A 186 11.97 37.01 -14.06
N ILE A 187 12.77 36.13 -13.47
CA ILE A 187 13.60 36.44 -12.31
C ILE A 187 15.04 36.83 -12.75
N ILE A 188 15.52 36.20 -13.86
CA ILE A 188 16.88 36.50 -14.36
C ILE A 188 16.82 37.81 -15.14
N PRO A 189 17.60 38.87 -14.73
CA PRO A 189 17.64 40.15 -15.44
C PRO A 189 18.14 39.97 -16.88
N GLN A 190 17.48 40.65 -17.83
CA GLN A 190 17.70 40.51 -19.27
C GLN A 190 19.14 40.82 -19.73
N TYR A 191 19.87 41.66 -18.98
CA TYR A 191 21.25 42.03 -19.26
C TYR A 191 22.29 40.89 -19.08
N LEU A 192 21.90 39.76 -18.51
CA LEU A 192 22.78 38.58 -18.41
C LEU A 192 22.81 37.74 -19.70
N PHE A 193 21.97 38.05 -20.67
CA PHE A 193 21.90 37.37 -21.96
C PHE A 193 22.43 38.20 -23.14
N GLU A 194 22.90 39.43 -22.89
CA GLU A 194 23.58 40.24 -23.89
C GLU A 194 25.06 39.84 -23.86
N GLU A 195 25.47 38.99 -24.80
CA GLU A 195 26.88 38.76 -25.10
C GLU A 195 27.46 40.03 -25.74
N PRO A 196 28.71 40.42 -25.43
CA PRO A 196 29.37 41.57 -26.04
C PRO A 196 29.70 41.39 -27.50
#